data_ec14fb8e052e595c7d0d3fc059d7b447
#
_entry.id   ec14fb8e052e595c7d0d3fc059d7b447
#
_cell.length_a   1.000
_cell.length_b   1.000
_cell.length_c   1.000
_cell.angle_alpha   90.00
_cell.angle_beta   90.00
_cell.angle_gamma   90.00
#
_symmetry.space_group_name_H-M   'P 1'
#
loop_
_entity.id
_entity.type
_entity.pdbx_description
1 polymer ?
#
loop_
_entity_poly.entity_id
_entity_poly.type
_entity_poly.pdbx_seq_one_letter_code
_entity_poly.pdbx_strand_id
1 'polypeptide(L)'
;MDRIVECIPNFSEGRNPAVIQALIDALVSVPEVQLLDHSSDCDHHRSVMTVVGAPDAMVEAMFRAIRIATDLIDLRSHDGVHPRVG
;
A
#
# COMPACT_ATOMS: atom_id res chain seq x y z
N MET A 1 19.62 -12.76 -15.39
CA MET A 1 19.45 -12.15 -14.07
C MET A 1 18.13 -11.40 -14.00
N ASP A 2 17.41 -11.63 -12.96
CA ASP A 2 16.12 -11.02 -12.83
C ASP A 2 16.24 -9.58 -12.38
N ARG A 3 15.37 -8.75 -12.92
CA ARG A 3 15.30 -7.35 -12.52
C ARG A 3 14.51 -7.24 -11.23
N ILE A 4 14.93 -6.29 -10.39
CA ILE A 4 14.24 -5.98 -9.15
C ILE A 4 13.86 -4.51 -9.19
N VAL A 5 12.61 -4.21 -8.88
CA VAL A 5 12.13 -2.85 -8.78
C VAL A 5 11.68 -2.57 -7.36
N GLU A 6 11.82 -1.32 -6.95
CA GLU A 6 11.33 -0.82 -5.68
C GLU A 6 10.13 0.08 -5.93
N CYS A 7 9.09 -0.10 -5.14
CA CYS A 7 7.92 0.77 -5.18
C CYS A 7 7.62 1.29 -3.79
N ILE A 8 7.13 2.52 -3.72
CA ILE A 8 6.82 3.16 -2.46
C ILE A 8 5.39 3.69 -2.51
N PRO A 9 4.39 2.79 -2.45
CA PRO A 9 2.99 3.22 -2.47
C PRO A 9 2.61 3.98 -1.21
N ASN A 10 1.77 4.98 -1.39
CA ASN A 10 1.19 5.76 -0.30
C ASN A 10 -0.31 5.53 -0.30
N PHE A 11 -0.87 5.32 0.88
CA PHE A 11 -2.30 5.10 1.04
C PHE A 11 -2.88 6.12 2.00
N SER A 12 -4.09 6.60 1.71
CA SER A 12 -4.79 7.57 2.57
C SER A 12 -5.45 6.87 3.75
N GLU A 13 -4.65 6.13 4.50
CA GLU A 13 -5.06 5.45 5.72
C GLU A 13 -3.89 5.38 6.67
N GLY A 14 -4.00 6.03 7.82
CA GLY A 14 -2.95 6.03 8.83
C GLY A 14 -3.46 5.81 10.24
N ARG A 15 -4.77 5.50 10.40
CA ARG A 15 -5.41 5.41 11.71
C ARG A 15 -5.98 4.04 12.02
N ASN A 16 -6.37 3.28 11.00
CA ASN A 16 -6.98 1.96 11.20
C ASN A 16 -5.97 0.85 10.95
N PRO A 17 -5.45 0.20 12.01
CA PRO A 17 -4.43 -0.84 11.84
C PRO A 17 -4.92 -2.03 11.00
N ALA A 18 -6.21 -2.33 11.06
CA ALA A 18 -6.75 -3.46 10.28
C ALA A 18 -6.68 -3.19 8.79
N VAL A 19 -6.96 -1.95 8.37
CA VAL A 19 -6.86 -1.56 6.95
C VAL A 19 -5.40 -1.56 6.52
N ILE A 20 -4.52 -1.00 7.35
CA ILE A 20 -3.08 -0.96 7.05
C ILE A 20 -2.55 -2.38 6.88
N GLN A 21 -2.92 -3.30 7.79
CA GLN A 21 -2.48 -4.68 7.69
C GLN A 21 -3.03 -5.36 6.44
N ALA A 22 -4.27 -5.08 6.07
CA ALA A 22 -4.86 -5.64 4.86
C ALA A 22 -4.09 -5.19 3.61
N LEU A 23 -3.65 -3.94 3.58
CA LEU A 23 -2.84 -3.42 2.47
C LEU A 23 -1.48 -4.12 2.39
N ILE A 24 -0.84 -4.29 3.54
CA ILE A 24 0.44 -5.01 3.61
C ILE A 24 0.26 -6.45 3.15
N ASP A 25 -0.77 -7.12 3.63
CA ASP A 25 -1.04 -8.51 3.26
C ASP A 25 -1.27 -8.65 1.76
N ALA A 26 -1.97 -7.68 1.16
CA ALA A 26 -2.21 -7.69 -0.29
C ALA A 26 -0.90 -7.55 -1.06
N LEU A 27 -0.02 -6.65 -0.61
CA LEU A 27 1.28 -6.44 -1.28
C LEU A 27 2.16 -7.67 -1.21
N VAL A 28 2.24 -8.32 -0.05
CA VAL A 28 3.12 -9.48 0.14
C VAL A 28 2.46 -10.80 -0.19
N SER A 29 1.20 -10.80 -0.64
CA SER A 29 0.53 -12.02 -1.08
C SER A 29 1.16 -12.59 -2.35
N VAL A 30 1.88 -11.77 -3.10
CA VAL A 30 2.65 -12.23 -4.25
C VAL A 30 4.02 -12.70 -3.74
N PRO A 31 4.39 -13.97 -3.92
CA PRO A 31 5.59 -14.55 -3.28
C PRO A 31 6.91 -13.83 -3.59
N GLU A 32 6.99 -13.18 -4.73
CA GLU A 32 8.22 -12.52 -5.18
C GLU A 32 8.32 -11.07 -4.71
N VAL A 33 7.40 -10.62 -3.87
CA VAL A 33 7.37 -9.25 -3.35
C VAL A 33 7.68 -9.28 -1.87
N GLN A 34 8.61 -8.41 -1.44
CA GLN A 34 9.00 -8.29 -0.04
C GLN A 34 8.74 -6.87 0.45
N LEU A 35 8.21 -6.78 1.66
CA LEU A 35 8.05 -5.51 2.35
C LEU A 35 9.33 -5.19 3.08
N LEU A 36 9.95 -4.07 2.76
CA LEU A 36 11.19 -3.62 3.44
C LEU A 36 10.89 -2.72 4.62
N ASP A 37 9.86 -1.90 4.51
CA ASP A 37 9.53 -0.94 5.55
C ASP A 37 8.10 -0.46 5.38
N HIS A 38 7.51 -0.01 6.49
CA HIS A 38 6.24 0.70 6.43
C HIS A 38 6.17 1.69 7.58
N SER A 39 5.46 2.79 7.35
CA SER A 39 5.21 3.78 8.37
C SER A 39 3.80 4.32 8.21
N SER A 40 3.23 4.80 9.30
CA SER A 40 1.89 5.38 9.30
C SER A 40 1.91 6.69 10.07
N ASP A 41 1.16 7.66 9.57
CA ASP A 41 1.05 8.98 10.17
C ASP A 41 -0.42 9.27 10.44
N CYS A 42 -0.80 9.26 11.70
CA CYS A 42 -2.17 9.52 12.12
C CYS A 42 -2.60 10.95 11.83
N ASP A 43 -1.68 11.90 11.95
CA ASP A 43 -2.00 13.31 11.75
C ASP A 43 -2.33 13.61 10.29
N HIS A 44 -1.62 12.99 9.37
CA HIS A 44 -1.87 13.13 7.93
C HIS A 44 -2.76 12.02 7.39
N HIS A 45 -3.15 11.06 8.23
CA HIS A 45 -3.99 9.93 7.87
C HIS A 45 -3.43 9.22 6.63
N ARG A 46 -2.16 8.86 6.70
CA ARG A 46 -1.46 8.28 5.55
C ARG A 46 -0.51 7.18 5.99
N SER A 47 -0.36 6.17 5.14
CA SER A 47 0.62 5.11 5.30
C SER A 47 1.52 5.05 4.08
N VAL A 48 2.79 4.78 4.30
CA VAL A 48 3.81 4.65 3.27
C VAL A 48 4.45 3.28 3.43
N MET A 49 4.52 2.53 2.35
CA MET A 49 5.11 1.19 2.37
C MET A 49 6.20 1.12 1.32
N THR A 50 7.31 0.45 1.65
CA THR A 50 8.41 0.24 0.72
C THR A 50 8.49 -1.24 0.40
N VAL A 51 8.29 -1.58 -0.86
CA VAL A 51 8.29 -2.97 -1.32
C VAL A 51 9.25 -3.16 -2.48
N VAL A 52 9.84 -4.34 -2.56
CA VAL A 52 10.73 -4.71 -3.68
C VAL A 52 10.28 -6.05 -4.24
N GLY A 53 10.54 -6.24 -5.53
CA GLY A 53 10.23 -7.50 -6.19
C GLY A 53 10.50 -7.44 -7.68
N ALA A 54 10.27 -8.56 -8.36
CA ALA A 54 10.36 -8.60 -9.80
C ALA A 54 9.28 -7.71 -10.43
N PRO A 55 9.53 -7.13 -11.61
CA PRO A 55 8.56 -6.20 -12.22
C PRO A 55 7.15 -6.76 -12.37
N ASP A 56 7.02 -7.98 -12.87
CA ASP A 56 5.70 -8.59 -13.08
C ASP A 56 4.99 -8.84 -11.76
N ALA A 57 5.73 -9.33 -10.76
CA ALA A 57 5.19 -9.56 -9.43
C ALA A 57 4.76 -8.24 -8.79
N MET A 58 5.52 -7.18 -9.02
CA MET A 58 5.21 -5.87 -8.47
C MET A 58 3.91 -5.31 -9.05
N VAL A 59 3.69 -5.47 -10.35
CA VAL A 59 2.44 -5.04 -11.00
C VAL A 59 1.24 -5.74 -10.34
N GLU A 60 1.35 -7.05 -10.14
CA GLU A 60 0.27 -7.81 -9.51
C GLU A 60 0.05 -7.38 -8.06
N ALA A 61 1.12 -7.19 -7.32
CA ALA A 61 1.03 -6.77 -5.92
C ALA A 61 0.36 -5.40 -5.80
N MET A 62 0.76 -4.46 -6.64
CA MET A 62 0.17 -3.12 -6.63
C MET A 62 -1.30 -3.16 -7.03
N PHE A 63 -1.66 -3.99 -7.99
CA PHE A 63 -3.05 -4.15 -8.39
C PHE A 63 -3.91 -4.65 -7.23
N ARG A 64 -3.41 -5.66 -6.50
CA ARG A 64 -4.12 -6.20 -5.34
C ARG A 64 -4.27 -5.16 -4.24
N ALA A 65 -3.20 -4.40 -3.97
CA ALA A 65 -3.23 -3.36 -2.94
C ALA A 65 -4.21 -2.23 -3.29
N ILE A 66 -4.22 -1.80 -4.55
CA ILE A 66 -5.14 -0.76 -5.01
C ILE A 66 -6.59 -1.24 -4.86
N ARG A 67 -6.85 -2.49 -5.15
CA ARG A 67 -8.18 -3.07 -5.01
C ARG A 67 -8.65 -3.04 -3.55
N ILE A 68 -7.77 -3.43 -2.62
CA ILE A 68 -8.07 -3.37 -1.18
C ILE A 68 -8.28 -1.92 -0.75
N ALA A 69 -7.43 -1.01 -1.21
CA ALA A 69 -7.55 0.41 -0.86
C ALA A 69 -8.89 0.97 -1.34
N THR A 70 -9.31 0.61 -2.54
CA THR A 70 -10.58 1.07 -3.09
C THR A 70 -11.76 0.57 -2.25
N ASP A 71 -11.68 -0.66 -1.76
CA ASP A 71 -12.76 -1.26 -0.98
C ASP A 71 -12.81 -0.77 0.46
N LEU A 72 -11.65 -0.51 1.07
CA LEU A 72 -11.58 -0.28 2.51
C LEU A 72 -11.36 1.17 2.93
N ILE A 73 -10.80 2.01 2.06
CA ILE A 73 -10.52 3.39 2.41
C ILE A 73 -11.70 4.27 2.05
N ASP A 74 -12.24 4.95 3.06
CA ASP A 74 -13.36 5.86 2.89
C ASP A 74 -12.86 7.31 2.93
N LEU A 75 -12.81 7.95 1.77
CA LEU A 75 -12.35 9.33 1.66
C LEU A 75 -13.31 10.34 2.30
N ARG A 76 -14.55 9.95 2.54
CA ARG A 76 -15.52 10.85 3.19
C ARG A 76 -15.18 11.14 4.63
N SER A 77 -14.35 10.30 5.25
CA SER A 77 -13.91 10.52 6.63
C SER A 77 -12.65 11.38 6.72
N HIS A 78 -12.12 11.84 5.60
CA HIS A 78 -10.92 12.68 5.57
C HIS A 78 -11.28 14.16 5.57
N ASP A 79 -10.47 14.95 6.25
CA ASP A 79 -10.67 16.40 6.34
C ASP A 79 -10.12 17.17 5.14
N GLY A 80 -9.44 16.49 4.24
CA GLY A 80 -8.82 17.12 3.09
C GLY A 80 -9.01 16.28 1.83
N VAL A 81 -8.47 16.79 0.74
CA VAL A 81 -8.54 16.10 -0.54
C VAL A 81 -7.25 15.29 -0.73
N HIS A 82 -7.35 13.99 -0.53
CA HIS A 82 -6.23 13.06 -0.71
C HIS A 82 -6.66 11.90 -1.60
N PRO A 83 -5.79 11.41 -2.48
CA PRO A 83 -6.09 10.18 -3.21
C PRO A 83 -6.04 8.99 -2.25
N ARG A 84 -6.75 7.91 -2.59
CA ARG A 84 -6.66 6.66 -1.83
C ARG A 84 -5.27 6.07 -1.92
N VAL A 85 -4.62 6.27 -3.05
CA VAL A 85 -3.27 5.76 -3.33
C VAL A 85 -2.47 6.86 -3.99
N GLY A 86 -1.26 7.00 -3.56
CA GLY A 86 -0.33 7.95 -4.14
C GLY A 86 1.03 7.33 -4.46
#